data_8893841c3dc97165e9ff41f9e359c407
#
_entry.id   8893841c3dc97165e9ff41f9e359c407
#
_cell.length_a   1.000
_cell.length_b   1.000
_cell.length_c   1.000
_cell.angle_alpha   90.00
_cell.angle_beta   90.00
_cell.angle_gamma   90.00
#
_symmetry.space_group_name_H-M   'P 1'
#
loop_
_entity.id
_entity.type
_entity.pdbx_description
1 polymer ?
#
loop_
_entity_poly.entity_id
_entity_poly.type
_entity_poly.pdbx_seq_one_letter_code
_entity_poly.pdbx_strand_id
1 'polypeptide(L)'
;MRLFISTYLIVFSSIKISSCPEPPRMVLNFKYEGTVREIMPVVKEYLQSKNYDIIHYAPESGYILTDYRLFRLNTGKVYLALSVNINDLVVVLGMGKYEIVTSGIGNPDDMVKMKAVDKLPYRLQKKIFLPIKKGLEQKGLKLVKTRR
;
A
#
# COMPACT_ATOMS: atom_id res chain seq x y z
N MET A 1 -49.99 6.59 -52.99
CA MET A 1 -49.90 6.68 -51.52
C MET A 1 -48.67 5.84 -51.11
N ARG A 2 -47.53 6.52 -50.89
CA ARG A 2 -46.27 5.85 -50.55
C ARG A 2 -46.00 6.10 -49.07
N LEU A 3 -46.05 5.03 -48.25
CA LEU A 3 -45.69 5.06 -46.83
C LEU A 3 -44.17 5.08 -46.71
N PHE A 4 -43.62 6.16 -46.14
CA PHE A 4 -42.21 6.23 -45.69
C PHE A 4 -42.14 5.67 -44.26
N ILE A 5 -41.57 4.49 -44.13
CA ILE A 5 -41.18 3.90 -42.87
C ILE A 5 -39.82 4.47 -42.50
N SER A 6 -39.80 5.44 -41.58
CA SER A 6 -38.55 5.99 -41.01
C SER A 6 -38.01 5.05 -39.95
N THR A 7 -36.94 4.34 -40.27
CA THR A 7 -36.25 3.44 -39.34
C THR A 7 -35.33 4.29 -38.46
N TYR A 8 -35.72 4.55 -37.21
CA TYR A 8 -34.85 5.15 -36.20
C TYR A 8 -33.82 4.14 -35.74
N LEU A 9 -32.59 4.34 -36.19
CA LEU A 9 -31.42 3.56 -35.72
C LEU A 9 -31.00 4.13 -34.35
N ILE A 10 -31.39 3.46 -33.27
CA ILE A 10 -30.94 3.80 -31.91
C ILE A 10 -29.51 3.29 -31.75
N VAL A 11 -28.53 4.17 -31.89
CA VAL A 11 -27.13 3.91 -31.57
C VAL A 11 -26.98 3.87 -30.05
N PHE A 12 -26.96 2.68 -29.48
CA PHE A 12 -26.53 2.49 -28.08
C PHE A 12 -25.04 2.78 -27.98
N SER A 13 -24.69 4.00 -27.59
CA SER A 13 -23.35 4.34 -27.13
C SER A 13 -23.08 3.56 -25.87
N SER A 14 -22.28 2.49 -25.96
CA SER A 14 -21.76 1.77 -24.82
C SER A 14 -20.87 2.71 -24.00
N ILE A 15 -21.43 3.34 -22.99
CA ILE A 15 -20.67 4.11 -22.01
C ILE A 15 -19.80 3.10 -21.28
N LYS A 16 -18.51 3.01 -21.66
CA LYS A 16 -17.52 2.33 -20.86
C LYS A 16 -17.42 3.08 -19.54
N ILE A 17 -18.10 2.56 -18.52
CA ILE A 17 -17.89 3.00 -17.15
C ILE A 17 -16.43 2.65 -16.84
N SER A 18 -15.57 3.66 -16.96
CA SER A 18 -14.17 3.57 -16.55
C SER A 18 -14.20 3.37 -15.04
N SER A 19 -14.06 2.10 -14.61
CA SER A 19 -13.92 1.79 -13.20
C SER A 19 -12.69 2.55 -12.69
N CYS A 20 -12.91 3.54 -11.83
CA CYS A 20 -11.84 4.24 -11.15
C CYS A 20 -10.91 3.18 -10.51
N PRO A 21 -9.62 3.19 -10.79
CA PRO A 21 -8.70 2.21 -10.20
C PRO A 21 -8.82 2.30 -8.67
N GLU A 22 -9.11 1.17 -8.05
CA GLU A 22 -9.26 1.10 -6.60
C GLU A 22 -7.97 1.62 -5.93
N PRO A 23 -8.07 2.55 -4.96
CA PRO A 23 -6.88 3.11 -4.34
C PRO A 23 -6.05 2.01 -3.67
N PRO A 24 -4.72 2.01 -3.81
CA PRO A 24 -3.88 1.07 -3.12
C PRO A 24 -4.14 1.18 -1.61
N ARG A 25 -4.39 0.05 -0.97
CA ARG A 25 -4.56 -0.03 0.48
C ARG A 25 -3.19 -0.09 1.14
N MET A 26 -3.14 0.26 2.43
CA MET A 26 -1.93 0.09 3.25
C MET A 26 -1.63 -1.39 3.55
N VAL A 27 -2.31 -2.30 2.89
CA VAL A 27 -2.15 -3.76 3.03
C VAL A 27 -2.01 -4.36 1.64
N LEU A 28 -0.96 -5.16 1.44
CA LEU A 28 -0.75 -5.97 0.25
C LEU A 28 -0.67 -7.44 0.67
N ASN A 29 -1.42 -8.31 -0.02
CA ASN A 29 -1.41 -9.73 0.20
C ASN A 29 -0.86 -10.43 -1.03
N PHE A 30 0.09 -11.34 -0.85
CA PHE A 30 0.68 -12.10 -1.94
C PHE A 30 0.62 -13.60 -1.64
N LYS A 31 0.31 -14.40 -2.65
CA LYS A 31 0.60 -15.82 -2.66
C LYS A 31 2.05 -16.03 -3.06
N TYR A 32 2.67 -17.04 -2.51
CA TYR A 32 4.03 -17.46 -2.85
C TYR A 32 4.08 -18.97 -3.01
N GLU A 33 5.14 -19.46 -3.64
CA GLU A 33 5.45 -20.87 -3.80
C GLU A 33 6.70 -21.18 -2.94
N GLY A 34 6.76 -22.33 -2.32
CA GLY A 34 7.83 -22.73 -1.43
C GLY A 34 7.52 -22.57 0.05
N THR A 35 8.54 -22.54 0.86
CA THR A 35 8.46 -22.47 2.32
C THR A 35 8.65 -21.04 2.85
N VAL A 36 8.18 -20.77 4.07
CA VAL A 36 8.41 -19.50 4.77
C VAL A 36 9.92 -19.18 4.84
N ARG A 37 10.75 -20.19 5.10
CA ARG A 37 12.21 -20.03 5.21
C ARG A 37 12.85 -19.56 3.91
N GLU A 38 12.33 -19.97 2.75
CA GLU A 38 12.84 -19.56 1.44
C GLU A 38 12.39 -18.14 1.06
N ILE A 39 11.17 -17.77 1.42
CA ILE A 39 10.59 -16.46 1.08
C ILE A 39 11.07 -15.34 2.00
N MET A 40 11.32 -15.63 3.27
CA MET A 40 11.78 -14.63 4.24
C MET A 40 13.01 -13.83 3.79
N PRO A 41 14.13 -14.47 3.37
CA PRO A 41 15.28 -13.73 2.89
C PRO A 41 14.98 -12.92 1.63
N VAL A 42 14.17 -13.43 0.70
CA VAL A 42 13.81 -12.74 -0.54
C VAL A 42 13.07 -11.42 -0.24
N VAL A 43 12.10 -11.47 0.68
CA VAL A 43 11.36 -10.27 1.08
C VAL A 43 12.25 -9.30 1.84
N LYS A 44 13.09 -9.79 2.76
CA LYS A 44 14.06 -8.98 3.51
C LYS A 44 15.02 -8.23 2.58
N GLU A 45 15.70 -8.94 1.69
CA GLU A 45 16.64 -8.36 0.72
C GLU A 45 15.96 -7.33 -0.18
N TYR A 46 14.73 -7.62 -0.62
CA TYR A 46 13.97 -6.67 -1.39
C TYR A 46 13.68 -5.38 -0.61
N LEU A 47 13.22 -5.46 0.63
CA LEU A 47 12.95 -4.28 1.46
C LEU A 47 14.23 -3.47 1.71
N GLN A 48 15.34 -4.13 2.02
CA GLN A 48 16.66 -3.49 2.20
C GLN A 48 17.12 -2.80 0.91
N SER A 49 16.93 -3.42 -0.26
CA SER A 49 17.23 -2.79 -1.57
C SER A 49 16.40 -1.53 -1.85
N LYS A 50 15.28 -1.32 -1.14
CA LYS A 50 14.44 -0.13 -1.20
C LYS A 50 14.69 0.84 -0.05
N ASN A 51 15.83 0.69 0.66
CA ASN A 51 16.24 1.51 1.80
C ASN A 51 15.21 1.48 2.95
N TYR A 52 14.67 0.29 3.24
CA TYR A 52 13.95 0.04 4.48
C TYR A 52 14.90 -0.63 5.47
N ASP A 53 15.11 -0.01 6.61
CA ASP A 53 15.93 -0.55 7.68
C ASP A 53 15.13 -1.60 8.47
N ILE A 54 15.63 -2.81 8.57
CA ILE A 54 14.98 -3.91 9.26
C ILE A 54 15.38 -3.85 10.74
N ILE A 55 14.40 -3.62 11.62
CA ILE A 55 14.60 -3.59 13.08
C ILE A 55 14.25 -4.90 13.76
N HIS A 56 13.41 -5.72 13.12
CA HIS A 56 13.09 -7.05 13.63
C HIS A 56 12.99 -8.05 12.48
N TYR A 57 13.68 -9.17 12.63
CA TYR A 57 13.69 -10.27 11.67
C TYR A 57 13.58 -11.60 12.41
N ALA A 58 12.43 -12.24 12.31
CA ALA A 58 12.10 -13.48 12.99
C ALA A 58 11.66 -14.55 11.97
N PRO A 59 12.60 -15.28 11.34
CA PRO A 59 12.29 -16.27 10.31
C PRO A 59 11.45 -17.44 10.84
N GLU A 60 11.59 -17.78 12.12
CA GLU A 60 10.83 -18.84 12.76
C GLU A 60 9.32 -18.55 12.80
N SER A 61 8.96 -17.29 13.02
CA SER A 61 7.57 -16.82 13.08
C SER A 61 7.10 -16.19 11.78
N GLY A 62 7.94 -16.12 10.74
CA GLY A 62 7.60 -15.48 9.48
C GLY A 62 7.36 -13.97 9.59
N TYR A 63 8.11 -13.28 10.49
CA TYR A 63 7.84 -11.87 10.78
C TYR A 63 9.03 -10.97 10.46
N ILE A 64 8.75 -9.84 9.78
CA ILE A 64 9.70 -8.75 9.50
C ILE A 64 9.07 -7.43 9.91
N LEU A 65 9.83 -6.58 10.61
CA LEU A 65 9.44 -5.21 10.92
C LEU A 65 10.54 -4.26 10.48
N THR A 66 10.15 -3.20 9.77
CA THR A 66 11.07 -2.13 9.39
C THR A 66 10.98 -0.96 10.37
N ASP A 67 12.04 -0.16 10.41
CA ASP A 67 11.98 1.12 11.09
C ASP A 67 11.09 2.12 10.35
N TYR A 68 10.72 3.19 11.04
CA TYR A 68 9.91 4.27 10.50
C TYR A 68 10.73 5.13 9.53
N ARG A 69 10.26 5.17 8.28
CA ARG A 69 10.82 6.03 7.24
C ARG A 69 10.03 7.33 7.13
N LEU A 70 10.75 8.47 7.11
CA LEU A 70 10.16 9.79 6.96
C LEU A 70 9.78 10.07 5.49
N PHE A 71 8.52 10.47 5.30
CA PHE A 71 8.01 11.03 4.04
C PHE A 71 7.56 12.46 4.27
N ARG A 72 8.14 13.40 3.53
CA ARG A 72 7.74 14.81 3.58
C ARG A 72 6.62 15.06 2.57
N LEU A 73 5.53 15.65 3.06
CA LEU A 73 4.39 16.11 2.28
C LEU A 73 4.30 17.63 2.38
N ASN A 74 3.56 18.25 1.46
CA ASN A 74 3.27 19.69 1.57
C ASN A 74 2.45 20.02 2.83
N THR A 75 1.72 19.04 3.36
CA THR A 75 0.86 19.16 4.54
C THR A 75 1.52 18.72 5.85
N GLY A 76 2.79 18.32 5.83
CA GLY A 76 3.51 17.89 7.03
C GLY A 76 4.39 16.66 6.81
N LYS A 77 4.83 16.06 7.91
CA LYS A 77 5.69 14.88 7.92
C LYS A 77 4.87 13.64 8.25
N VAL A 78 5.13 12.57 7.51
CA VAL A 78 4.56 11.23 7.74
C VAL A 78 5.69 10.25 7.95
N TYR A 79 5.59 9.47 8.99
CA TYR A 79 6.49 8.34 9.27
C TYR A 79 5.75 7.05 8.94
N LEU A 80 6.38 6.16 8.18
CA LEU A 80 5.80 4.87 7.81
C LEU A 80 6.79 3.75 8.07
N ALA A 81 6.37 2.76 8.82
CA ALA A 81 7.01 1.45 8.93
C ALA A 81 6.23 0.40 8.14
N LEU A 82 6.89 -0.67 7.78
CA LEU A 82 6.28 -1.84 7.17
C LEU A 82 6.37 -3.02 8.12
N SER A 83 5.25 -3.66 8.37
CA SER A 83 5.16 -4.94 9.04
C SER A 83 4.85 -6.01 8.00
N VAL A 84 5.65 -7.05 7.95
CA VAL A 84 5.43 -8.19 7.05
C VAL A 84 5.19 -9.43 7.88
N ASN A 85 4.13 -10.15 7.57
CA ASN A 85 3.80 -11.44 8.16
C ASN A 85 3.70 -12.48 7.04
N ILE A 86 4.42 -13.58 7.19
CA ILE A 86 4.49 -14.66 6.19
C ILE A 86 4.01 -15.96 6.84
N ASN A 87 2.82 -16.37 6.45
CA ASN A 87 2.21 -17.66 6.78
C ASN A 87 1.69 -18.27 5.47
N ASP A 88 0.39 -18.48 5.33
CA ASP A 88 -0.24 -18.92 4.06
C ASP A 88 -0.10 -17.87 2.95
N LEU A 89 0.05 -16.62 3.34
CA LEU A 89 0.25 -15.46 2.47
C LEU A 89 1.39 -14.59 3.00
N VAL A 90 2.05 -13.87 2.09
CA VAL A 90 2.89 -12.73 2.48
C VAL A 90 1.99 -11.51 2.61
N VAL A 91 1.80 -11.03 3.83
CA VAL A 91 0.99 -9.85 4.15
C VAL A 91 1.92 -8.69 4.49
N VAL A 92 1.93 -7.65 3.66
CA VAL A 92 2.68 -6.42 3.91
C VAL A 92 1.72 -5.35 4.39
N LEU A 93 1.88 -4.92 5.63
CA LEU A 93 1.06 -3.90 6.29
C LEU A 93 1.89 -2.62 6.50
N GLY A 94 1.36 -1.48 6.05
CA GLY A 94 1.93 -0.18 6.36
C GLY A 94 1.39 0.38 7.67
N MET A 95 2.30 0.81 8.55
CA MET A 95 1.97 1.48 9.82
C MET A 95 2.42 2.93 9.74
N GLY A 96 1.45 3.86 9.67
CA GLY A 96 1.72 5.28 9.53
C GLY A 96 1.56 6.06 10.83
N LYS A 97 2.36 7.14 10.97
CA LYS A 97 2.20 8.16 12.02
C LYS A 97 2.35 9.55 11.40
N TYR A 98 1.46 10.48 11.78
CA TYR A 98 1.59 11.90 11.44
C TYR A 98 2.21 12.68 12.57
N GLU A 99 3.11 13.61 12.23
CA GLU A 99 3.53 14.67 13.14
C GLU A 99 2.49 15.79 13.07
N ILE A 100 1.79 16.02 14.19
CA ILE A 100 0.82 17.12 14.33
C ILE A 100 1.50 18.20 15.13
N VAL A 101 1.68 19.38 14.53
CA VAL A 101 2.10 20.59 15.24
C VAL A 101 0.84 21.21 15.85
N THR A 102 0.71 21.15 17.17
CA THR A 102 -0.36 21.83 17.90
C THR A 102 0.09 23.25 18.21
N SER A 103 -0.60 24.24 17.67
CA SER A 103 -0.40 25.66 18.02
C SER A 103 -1.04 25.95 19.37
N GLY A 104 -0.55 25.36 20.45
CA GLY A 104 -1.03 25.63 21.79
C GLY A 104 -0.11 26.58 22.53
N ILE A 105 -0.67 27.54 23.27
CA ILE A 105 0.02 28.28 24.33
C ILE A 105 0.28 27.27 25.43
N GLY A 106 1.43 26.61 25.42
CA GLY A 106 1.77 25.56 26.34
C GLY A 106 3.24 25.17 26.27
N ASN A 107 3.60 24.14 27.02
CA ASN A 107 4.96 23.61 27.09
C ASN A 107 5.46 23.23 25.68
N PRO A 108 6.68 23.59 25.26
CA PRO A 108 7.26 23.23 23.96
C PRO A 108 7.19 21.71 23.65
N ASP A 109 7.27 20.86 24.67
CA ASP A 109 7.19 19.41 24.52
C ASP A 109 5.80 18.90 24.09
N ASP A 110 4.75 19.69 24.29
CA ASP A 110 3.38 19.39 23.85
C ASP A 110 3.07 19.85 22.42
N MET A 111 3.99 20.57 21.78
CA MET A 111 3.76 21.15 20.44
C MET A 111 3.77 20.12 19.31
N VAL A 112 4.39 18.97 19.50
CA VAL A 112 4.49 17.92 18.49
C VAL A 112 3.89 16.64 19.01
N LYS A 113 2.74 16.25 18.48
CA LYS A 113 2.08 14.97 18.81
C LYS A 113 2.13 14.02 17.63
N MET A 114 2.42 12.75 17.90
CA MET A 114 2.39 11.69 16.89
C MET A 114 1.01 11.01 16.94
N LYS A 115 0.29 11.05 15.83
CA LYS A 115 -1.00 10.38 15.67
C LYS A 115 -0.86 9.20 14.72
N ALA A 116 -1.29 8.02 15.15
CA ALA A 116 -1.39 6.85 14.28
C ALA A 116 -2.36 7.12 13.12
N VAL A 117 -2.09 6.54 11.96
CA VAL A 117 -2.85 6.75 10.74
C VAL A 117 -3.21 5.44 10.10
N ASP A 118 -4.50 5.18 9.97
CA ASP A 118 -5.04 4.00 9.33
C ASP A 118 -5.03 4.11 7.80
N LYS A 119 -4.99 5.33 7.28
CA LYS A 119 -5.06 5.60 5.85
C LYS A 119 -4.21 6.81 5.47
N LEU A 120 -3.23 6.59 4.61
CA LEU A 120 -2.42 7.65 4.01
C LEU A 120 -3.14 8.30 2.81
N PRO A 121 -2.77 9.54 2.42
CA PRO A 121 -3.22 10.13 1.17
C PRO A 121 -2.91 9.23 -0.03
N TYR A 122 -3.85 9.11 -0.97
CA TYR A 122 -3.75 8.20 -2.12
C TYR A 122 -2.43 8.30 -2.90
N ARG A 123 -1.96 9.53 -3.17
CA ARG A 123 -0.70 9.75 -3.90
C ARG A 123 0.49 9.16 -3.16
N LEU A 124 0.51 9.27 -1.84
CA LEU A 124 1.57 8.73 -1.00
C LEU A 124 1.48 7.20 -0.93
N GLN A 125 0.27 6.65 -0.75
CA GLN A 125 0.05 5.21 -0.81
C GLN A 125 0.58 4.64 -2.12
N LYS A 126 0.23 5.24 -3.26
CA LYS A 126 0.69 4.81 -4.59
C LYS A 126 2.21 4.87 -4.70
N LYS A 127 2.83 5.96 -4.22
CA LYS A 127 4.30 6.14 -4.26
C LYS A 127 5.03 5.06 -3.46
N ILE A 128 4.46 4.61 -2.34
CA ILE A 128 5.08 3.64 -1.43
C ILE A 128 4.75 2.20 -1.86
N PHE A 129 3.48 1.89 -2.02
CA PHE A 129 3.03 0.49 -2.18
C PHE A 129 3.14 -0.02 -3.62
N LEU A 130 3.09 0.85 -4.64
CA LEU A 130 3.24 0.40 -6.02
C LEU A 130 4.64 -0.18 -6.34
N PRO A 131 5.76 0.44 -5.90
CA PRO A 131 7.07 -0.18 -6.03
C PRO A 131 7.18 -1.50 -5.28
N ILE A 132 6.65 -1.59 -4.05
CA ILE A 132 6.66 -2.82 -3.25
C ILE A 132 5.89 -3.93 -3.97
N LYS A 133 4.68 -3.61 -4.46
CA LYS A 133 3.89 -4.56 -5.25
C LYS A 133 4.68 -5.09 -6.45
N LYS A 134 5.16 -4.20 -7.32
CA LYS A 134 5.88 -4.57 -8.54
C LYS A 134 7.15 -5.38 -8.24
N GLY A 135 7.89 -4.97 -7.20
CA GLY A 135 9.14 -5.64 -6.88
C GLY A 135 8.94 -7.03 -6.28
N LEU A 136 7.94 -7.23 -5.46
CA LEU A 136 7.62 -8.56 -4.94
C LEU A 136 7.03 -9.46 -6.04
N GLU A 137 6.23 -8.91 -6.97
CA GLU A 137 5.78 -9.65 -8.16
C GLU A 137 6.96 -10.10 -9.05
N GLN A 138 7.99 -9.26 -9.23
CA GLN A 138 9.21 -9.62 -9.94
C GLN A 138 10.04 -10.72 -9.25
N LYS A 139 9.88 -10.88 -7.94
CA LYS A 139 10.48 -11.96 -7.14
C LYS A 139 9.63 -13.25 -7.13
N GLY A 140 8.57 -13.32 -7.94
CA GLY A 140 7.72 -14.51 -8.10
C GLY A 140 6.49 -14.55 -7.20
N LEU A 141 6.25 -13.54 -6.36
CA LEU A 141 5.05 -13.48 -5.54
C LEU A 141 3.85 -13.02 -6.39
N LYS A 142 2.68 -13.58 -6.14
CA LYS A 142 1.46 -13.26 -6.90
C LYS A 142 0.49 -12.44 -6.03
N LEU A 143 0.20 -11.19 -6.43
CA LEU A 143 -0.72 -10.33 -5.70
C LEU A 143 -2.12 -10.95 -5.62
N VAL A 144 -2.67 -11.03 -4.42
CA VAL A 144 -4.04 -11.44 -4.17
C VAL A 144 -4.94 -10.21 -4.12
N LYS A 145 -5.90 -10.13 -5.05
CA LYS A 145 -6.94 -9.11 -4.95
C LYS A 145 -7.89 -9.47 -3.82
N THR A 146 -7.85 -8.74 -2.73
CA THR A 146 -8.85 -8.91 -1.67
C THR A 146 -10.19 -8.43 -2.21
N ARG A 147 -11.12 -9.37 -2.46
CA ARG A 147 -12.52 -9.01 -2.72
C ARG A 147 -13.08 -8.38 -1.44
N ARG A 148 -13.79 -7.28 -1.60
CA ARG A 148 -14.65 -6.71 -0.56
C ARG A 148 -15.90 -7.54 -0.40
#